data_dc42619f2eb3d9358e49390f2d4674a3
#
_entry.id   dc42619f2eb3d9358e49390f2d4674a3
#
_cell.length_a   1.000
_cell.length_b   1.000
_cell.length_c   1.000
_cell.angle_alpha   90.00
_cell.angle_beta   90.00
_cell.angle_gamma   90.00
#
_symmetry.space_group_name_H-M   'P 1'
#
loop_
_entity.id
_entity.type
_entity.pdbx_description
1 polymer ?
#
loop_
_entity_poly.entity_id
_entity_poly.type
_entity_poly.pdbx_seq_one_letter_code
_entity_poly.pdbx_strand_id
1 'polypeptide(L)'
;MRATIPTTDSQEEEFNIPMPKRKPSALYIPPPLSLLEKDSGKANVGDVKANANIIKRTLAEFGIEVEMDEITIGPTVTRYALKPAQGVKLTRILGLQNDLALSLAAHPIRIEAPIPGKSLVGIEIPNKSKSTVGLSSLVADPAFTESHKPLLVALGRNISGKATYES
;
A
#
# COMPACT_ATOMS: atom_id res chain seq x y z
N MET A 1 -4.39 -68.48 35.21
CA MET A 1 -5.32 -68.17 34.09
C MET A 1 -4.91 -66.88 33.52
N ARG A 2 -4.34 -66.85 32.32
CA ARG A 2 -3.82 -65.61 31.63
C ARG A 2 -4.76 -65.37 30.46
N ALA A 3 -5.53 -64.32 30.53
CA ALA A 3 -6.47 -63.93 29.48
C ALA A 3 -5.72 -63.29 28.29
N THR A 4 -5.85 -63.91 27.12
CA THR A 4 -5.32 -63.44 25.85
C THR A 4 -6.34 -62.50 25.23
N ILE A 5 -5.96 -61.24 25.01
CA ILE A 5 -6.79 -60.28 24.31
C ILE A 5 -6.55 -60.46 22.80
N PRO A 6 -7.60 -60.59 21.98
CA PRO A 6 -7.42 -60.65 20.53
C PRO A 6 -7.07 -59.27 19.99
N THR A 7 -5.95 -59.20 19.29
CA THR A 7 -5.53 -58.01 18.52
C THR A 7 -6.42 -57.90 17.28
N THR A 8 -7.24 -56.87 17.21
CA THR A 8 -8.00 -56.55 16.01
C THR A 8 -7.03 -55.91 14.98
N ASP A 9 -6.84 -56.66 13.92
CA ASP A 9 -6.08 -56.24 12.75
C ASP A 9 -6.91 -55.16 12.02
N SER A 10 -6.62 -53.89 12.27
CA SER A 10 -7.20 -52.77 11.54
C SER A 10 -6.46 -52.64 10.21
N GLN A 11 -7.04 -53.20 9.16
CA GLN A 11 -6.66 -52.89 7.79
C GLN A 11 -6.90 -51.40 7.55
N GLU A 12 -5.84 -50.61 7.57
CA GLU A 12 -5.84 -49.24 7.03
C GLU A 12 -6.07 -49.33 5.52
N GLU A 13 -7.31 -49.12 5.08
CA GLU A 13 -7.61 -48.93 3.66
C GLU A 13 -6.87 -47.66 3.21
N GLU A 14 -5.74 -47.85 2.55
CA GLU A 14 -4.97 -46.78 1.91
C GLU A 14 -5.86 -46.13 0.83
N PHE A 15 -6.38 -44.93 1.13
CA PHE A 15 -7.27 -44.19 0.25
C PHE A 15 -6.47 -43.68 -0.95
N ASN A 16 -6.32 -44.55 -1.94
CA ASN A 16 -5.56 -44.26 -3.16
C ASN A 16 -6.42 -43.46 -4.15
N ILE A 17 -6.32 -42.12 -4.08
CA ILE A 17 -6.96 -41.26 -5.05
C ILE A 17 -6.14 -41.33 -6.35
N PRO A 18 -6.69 -41.84 -7.46
CA PRO A 18 -5.98 -41.88 -8.71
C PRO A 18 -5.77 -40.43 -9.20
N MET A 19 -4.56 -39.92 -9.02
CA MET A 19 -4.20 -38.62 -9.57
C MET A 19 -4.31 -38.67 -11.10
N PRO A 20 -5.11 -37.79 -11.73
CA PRO A 20 -5.19 -37.75 -13.18
C PRO A 20 -3.78 -37.43 -13.74
N LYS A 21 -3.27 -38.33 -14.59
CA LYS A 21 -1.99 -38.11 -15.30
C LYS A 21 -2.10 -36.78 -16.04
N ARG A 22 -1.37 -35.76 -15.56
CA ARG A 22 -1.28 -34.46 -16.24
C ARG A 22 -0.76 -34.71 -17.66
N LYS A 23 -1.59 -34.47 -18.66
CA LYS A 23 -1.12 -34.39 -20.04
C LYS A 23 -0.02 -33.32 -20.07
N PRO A 24 1.09 -33.49 -20.83
CA PRO A 24 2.08 -32.47 -20.98
C PRO A 24 1.35 -31.18 -21.42
N SER A 25 1.45 -30.13 -20.62
CA SER A 25 0.75 -28.88 -20.91
C SER A 25 1.25 -28.37 -22.24
N ALA A 26 0.34 -28.14 -23.19
CA ALA A 26 0.64 -27.31 -24.34
C ALA A 26 1.30 -26.01 -23.81
N LEU A 27 2.31 -25.51 -24.52
CA LEU A 27 3.01 -24.28 -24.13
C LEU A 27 1.96 -23.24 -23.80
N TYR A 28 1.87 -22.85 -22.52
CA TYR A 28 0.93 -21.82 -22.11
C TYR A 28 1.39 -20.48 -22.67
N ILE A 29 0.61 -19.92 -23.56
CA ILE A 29 0.84 -18.56 -24.07
C ILE A 29 -0.03 -17.62 -23.23
N PRO A 30 0.56 -16.75 -22.42
CA PRO A 30 -0.22 -15.81 -21.61
C PRO A 30 -1.00 -14.85 -22.52
N PRO A 31 -2.18 -14.38 -22.09
CA PRO A 31 -2.93 -13.39 -22.84
C PRO A 31 -2.10 -12.10 -23.04
N PRO A 32 -2.24 -11.42 -24.18
CA PRO A 32 -1.43 -10.23 -24.45
C PRO A 32 -1.81 -9.09 -23.47
N LEU A 33 -0.81 -8.35 -23.02
CA LEU A 33 -0.98 -7.21 -22.07
C LEU A 33 -1.88 -6.10 -22.64
N SER A 34 -2.11 -6.08 -23.97
CA SER A 34 -3.03 -5.14 -24.62
C SER A 34 -4.50 -5.30 -24.21
N LEU A 35 -4.86 -6.45 -23.61
CA LEU A 35 -6.20 -6.68 -23.04
C LEU A 35 -6.40 -6.01 -21.68
N LEU A 36 -5.31 -5.58 -21.04
CA LEU A 36 -5.35 -4.94 -19.73
C LEU A 36 -5.40 -3.42 -19.89
N GLU A 37 -6.10 -2.77 -18.95
CA GLU A 37 -6.12 -1.32 -18.91
C GLU A 37 -4.75 -0.76 -18.55
N LYS A 38 -4.40 0.34 -19.23
CA LYS A 38 -3.17 1.12 -18.98
C LYS A 38 -3.43 2.19 -17.91
N ASP A 39 -2.35 2.73 -17.34
CA ASP A 39 -2.45 3.90 -16.46
C ASP A 39 -3.18 5.03 -17.19
N SER A 40 -4.16 5.64 -16.52
CA SER A 40 -4.95 6.73 -17.09
C SER A 40 -5.17 7.86 -16.11
N GLY A 41 -5.38 9.05 -16.67
CA GLY A 41 -5.51 10.27 -15.90
C GLY A 41 -4.16 10.77 -15.36
N LYS A 42 -4.14 12.05 -15.02
CA LYS A 42 -3.01 12.68 -14.32
C LYS A 42 -3.49 13.14 -12.95
N ALA A 43 -2.77 12.76 -11.90
CA ALA A 43 -3.09 13.23 -10.56
C ALA A 43 -2.98 14.76 -10.52
N ASN A 44 -4.08 15.44 -10.17
CA ASN A 44 -4.06 16.87 -9.90
C ASN A 44 -3.97 17.08 -8.40
N VAL A 45 -2.80 17.49 -7.96
CA VAL A 45 -2.48 17.72 -6.53
C VAL A 45 -2.78 19.14 -6.06
N GLY A 46 -3.18 20.02 -6.97
CA GLY A 46 -3.31 21.46 -6.68
C GLY A 46 -1.95 22.14 -6.47
N ASP A 47 -1.95 23.21 -5.69
CA ASP A 47 -0.71 23.92 -5.35
C ASP A 47 -0.05 23.29 -4.12
N VAL A 48 0.97 22.48 -4.38
CA VAL A 48 1.73 21.74 -3.36
C VAL A 48 2.43 22.69 -2.38
N LYS A 49 2.96 23.81 -2.88
CA LYS A 49 3.66 24.79 -2.02
C LYS A 49 2.68 25.56 -1.13
N ALA A 50 1.53 25.95 -1.69
CA ALA A 50 0.48 26.59 -0.90
C ALA A 50 -0.01 25.68 0.22
N ASN A 51 -0.28 24.39 -0.07
CA ASN A 51 -0.69 23.42 0.95
C ASN A 51 0.38 23.24 2.03
N ALA A 52 1.66 23.12 1.66
CA ALA A 52 2.76 23.05 2.61
C ALA A 52 2.81 24.26 3.56
N ASN A 53 2.62 25.47 3.01
CA ASN A 53 2.59 26.69 3.80
C ASN A 53 1.37 26.76 4.73
N ILE A 54 0.19 26.31 4.27
CA ILE A 54 -1.02 26.23 5.10
C ILE A 54 -0.78 25.30 6.28
N ILE A 55 -0.25 24.08 6.04
CA ILE A 55 0.07 23.12 7.10
C ILE A 55 1.01 23.76 8.12
N LYS A 56 2.13 24.34 7.66
CA LYS A 56 3.11 24.95 8.54
C LYS A 56 2.51 26.08 9.38
N ARG A 57 1.72 26.95 8.75
CA ARG A 57 1.07 28.08 9.43
C ARG A 57 0.05 27.60 10.44
N THR A 58 -0.84 26.68 10.07
CA THR A 58 -1.86 26.15 10.97
C THR A 58 -1.22 25.50 12.20
N LEU A 59 -0.19 24.68 12.03
CA LEU A 59 0.51 24.07 13.18
C LEU A 59 1.18 25.13 14.06
N ALA A 60 1.78 26.19 13.47
CA ALA A 60 2.41 27.28 14.21
C ALA A 60 1.38 28.10 15.01
N GLU A 61 0.17 28.33 14.50
CA GLU A 61 -0.93 29.00 15.21
C GLU A 61 -1.34 28.23 16.48
N PHE A 62 -1.19 26.89 16.48
CA PHE A 62 -1.37 26.05 17.68
C PHE A 62 -0.09 25.85 18.52
N GLY A 63 0.95 26.64 18.26
CA GLY A 63 2.23 26.58 18.98
C GLY A 63 3.03 25.31 18.70
N ILE A 64 2.92 24.77 17.49
CA ILE A 64 3.67 23.59 17.03
C ILE A 64 4.56 24.01 15.88
N GLU A 65 5.85 24.14 16.14
CA GLU A 65 6.84 24.44 15.11
C GLU A 65 7.24 23.14 14.38
N VAL A 66 7.26 23.22 13.03
CA VAL A 66 7.61 22.11 12.17
C VAL A 66 8.49 22.58 11.00
N GLU A 67 9.38 21.72 10.56
CA GLU A 67 10.12 21.84 9.31
C GLU A 67 9.54 20.91 8.26
N MET A 68 9.33 21.41 7.04
CA MET A 68 8.95 20.58 5.90
C MET A 68 10.19 19.82 5.43
N ASP A 69 10.06 18.50 5.29
CA ASP A 69 11.15 17.63 4.85
C ASP A 69 10.92 17.17 3.40
N GLU A 70 10.00 16.26 3.18
CA GLU A 70 9.76 15.62 1.88
C GLU A 70 8.29 15.75 1.50
N ILE A 71 8.02 15.98 0.21
CA ILE A 71 6.67 15.92 -0.34
C ILE A 71 6.62 14.83 -1.39
N THR A 72 5.78 13.82 -1.16
CA THR A 72 5.62 12.67 -2.03
C THR A 72 4.25 12.70 -2.68
N ILE A 73 4.23 12.71 -4.02
CA ILE A 73 2.99 12.73 -4.81
C ILE A 73 2.67 11.30 -5.26
N GLY A 74 1.58 10.77 -4.73
CA GLY A 74 1.05 9.47 -5.14
C GLY A 74 -0.13 9.58 -6.13
N PRO A 75 -0.66 8.45 -6.58
CA PRO A 75 -1.77 8.44 -7.54
C PRO A 75 -3.09 8.98 -6.97
N THR A 76 -3.32 8.83 -5.67
CA THR A 76 -4.59 9.22 -5.01
C THR A 76 -4.41 10.27 -3.93
N VAL A 77 -3.26 10.31 -3.27
CA VAL A 77 -2.94 11.21 -2.16
C VAL A 77 -1.57 11.82 -2.34
N THR A 78 -1.37 13.00 -1.77
CA THR A 78 -0.05 13.64 -1.62
C THR A 78 0.32 13.63 -0.14
N ARG A 79 1.50 13.10 0.18
CA ARG A 79 2.05 13.07 1.55
C ARG A 79 3.02 14.21 1.74
N TYR A 80 2.80 14.97 2.81
CA TYR A 80 3.69 16.01 3.32
C TYR A 80 4.38 15.45 4.56
N ALA A 81 5.68 15.14 4.47
CA ALA A 81 6.48 14.71 5.60
C ALA A 81 7.07 15.95 6.29
N LEU A 82 6.93 16.00 7.60
CA LEU A 82 7.39 17.13 8.40
C LEU A 82 8.08 16.62 9.66
N LYS A 83 9.05 17.40 10.09
CA LYS A 83 9.83 17.16 11.30
C LYS A 83 9.36 18.13 12.39
N PRO A 84 8.70 17.63 13.44
CA PRO A 84 8.32 18.48 14.58
C PRO A 84 9.56 18.94 15.36
N ALA A 85 9.49 20.12 15.94
CA ALA A 85 10.51 20.61 16.88
C ALA A 85 10.64 19.67 18.09
N GLN A 86 11.80 19.69 18.73
CA GLN A 86 12.06 18.86 19.93
C GLN A 86 11.05 19.17 21.04
N GLY A 87 10.57 18.14 21.71
CA GLY A 87 9.61 18.26 22.81
C GLY A 87 8.15 18.34 22.38
N VAL A 88 7.84 18.39 21.10
CA VAL A 88 6.46 18.35 20.60
C VAL A 88 5.88 16.94 20.78
N LYS A 89 4.76 16.83 21.51
CA LYS A 89 4.04 15.55 21.64
C LYS A 89 3.25 15.25 20.37
N LEU A 90 3.45 14.08 19.77
CA LEU A 90 2.76 13.65 18.55
C LEU A 90 1.23 13.67 18.69
N THR A 91 0.71 13.38 19.88
CA THR A 91 -0.74 13.44 20.17
C THR A 91 -1.35 14.81 19.95
N ARG A 92 -0.56 15.91 20.13
CA ARG A 92 -1.04 17.27 19.84
C ARG A 92 -1.23 17.44 18.32
N ILE A 93 -0.31 16.95 17.51
CA ILE A 93 -0.43 17.01 16.04
C ILE A 93 -1.63 16.17 15.57
N LEU A 94 -1.78 14.95 16.11
CA LEU A 94 -2.92 14.08 15.78
C LEU A 94 -4.25 14.73 16.13
N GLY A 95 -4.33 15.46 17.26
CA GLY A 95 -5.53 16.17 17.69
C GLY A 95 -5.97 17.29 16.74
N LEU A 96 -5.06 17.82 15.90
CA LEU A 96 -5.34 18.90 14.96
C LEU A 96 -5.78 18.42 13.57
N GLN A 97 -6.09 17.13 13.41
CA GLN A 97 -6.49 16.57 12.12
C GLN A 97 -7.68 17.31 11.50
N ASN A 98 -8.70 17.64 12.28
CA ASN A 98 -9.89 18.34 11.79
C ASN A 98 -9.60 19.82 11.46
N ASP A 99 -8.76 20.48 12.25
CA ASP A 99 -8.37 21.88 12.02
C ASP A 99 -7.54 22.01 10.74
N LEU A 100 -6.63 21.06 10.51
CA LEU A 100 -5.86 20.96 9.27
C LEU A 100 -6.77 20.65 8.07
N ALA A 101 -7.75 19.74 8.22
CA ALA A 101 -8.69 19.42 7.15
C ALA A 101 -9.52 20.66 6.75
N LEU A 102 -9.95 21.46 7.74
CA LEU A 102 -10.67 22.70 7.51
C LEU A 102 -9.77 23.74 6.79
N SER A 103 -8.57 23.97 7.31
CA SER A 103 -7.63 24.96 6.75
C SER A 103 -7.20 24.64 5.31
N LEU A 104 -7.10 23.34 4.98
CA LEU A 104 -6.72 22.86 3.66
C LEU A 104 -7.92 22.72 2.71
N ALA A 105 -9.14 22.92 3.21
CA ALA A 105 -10.37 22.61 2.48
C ALA A 105 -10.35 21.20 1.87
N ALA A 106 -9.80 20.23 2.58
CA ALA A 106 -9.58 18.86 2.10
C ALA A 106 -10.04 17.84 3.15
N HIS A 107 -10.91 16.92 2.76
CA HIS A 107 -11.39 15.86 3.65
C HIS A 107 -11.67 14.57 2.86
N PRO A 108 -11.30 13.40 3.40
CA PRO A 108 -10.58 13.17 4.66
C PRO A 108 -9.07 13.37 4.51
N ILE A 109 -8.41 13.96 5.48
CA ILE A 109 -6.96 13.90 5.61
C ILE A 109 -6.57 12.80 6.59
N ARG A 110 -5.35 12.26 6.46
CA ARG A 110 -4.80 11.27 7.38
C ARG A 110 -3.47 11.78 7.94
N ILE A 111 -3.27 11.60 9.24
CA ILE A 111 -1.98 11.91 9.87
C ILE A 111 -1.35 10.59 10.33
N GLU A 112 -0.14 10.32 9.88
CA GLU A 112 0.68 9.18 10.25
C GLU A 112 1.84 9.67 11.13
N ALA A 113 1.80 9.37 12.40
CA ALA A 113 2.76 9.88 13.37
C ALA A 113 3.21 8.78 14.34
N PRO A 114 4.47 8.30 14.24
CA PRO A 114 5.46 8.62 13.22
C PRO A 114 5.25 7.87 11.89
N ILE A 115 5.92 8.33 10.81
CA ILE A 115 6.02 7.54 9.58
C ILE A 115 6.89 6.30 9.86
N PRO A 116 6.48 5.08 9.48
CA PRO A 116 7.26 3.88 9.70
C PRO A 116 8.69 4.00 9.13
N GLY A 117 9.68 3.72 9.99
CA GLY A 117 11.10 3.80 9.65
C GLY A 117 11.69 5.21 9.53
N LYS A 118 10.92 6.28 9.83
CA LYS A 118 11.39 7.68 9.80
C LYS A 118 10.98 8.42 11.08
N SER A 119 11.81 9.35 11.52
CA SER A 119 11.48 10.26 12.64
C SER A 119 10.69 11.48 12.15
N LEU A 120 9.69 11.26 11.31
CA LEU A 120 8.87 12.27 10.66
C LEU A 120 7.39 12.00 10.89
N VAL A 121 6.59 13.04 10.75
CA VAL A 121 5.12 12.96 10.72
C VAL A 121 4.66 13.16 9.29
N GLY A 122 3.78 12.30 8.81
CA GLY A 122 3.18 12.39 7.48
C GLY A 122 1.76 12.93 7.55
N ILE A 123 1.45 13.93 6.74
CA ILE A 123 0.09 14.41 6.51
C ILE A 123 -0.28 14.04 5.08
N GLU A 124 -1.29 13.20 4.92
CA GLU A 124 -1.78 12.75 3.63
C GLU A 124 -3.04 13.53 3.25
N ILE A 125 -2.98 14.18 2.11
CA ILE A 125 -4.08 14.98 1.56
C ILE A 125 -4.55 14.31 0.27
N PRO A 126 -5.88 14.09 0.08
CA PRO A 126 -6.39 13.55 -1.16
C PRO A 126 -6.13 14.50 -2.33
N ASN A 127 -5.70 13.95 -3.46
CA ASN A 127 -5.53 14.72 -4.69
C ASN A 127 -6.88 15.21 -5.20
N LYS A 128 -6.93 16.39 -5.82
CA LYS A 128 -8.15 16.96 -6.43
C LYS A 128 -8.72 16.06 -7.53
N SER A 129 -7.84 15.47 -8.35
CA SER A 129 -8.19 14.35 -9.22
C SER A 129 -7.19 13.22 -9.05
N LYS A 130 -7.71 11.99 -9.04
CA LYS A 130 -6.92 10.77 -8.88
C LYS A 130 -6.45 10.29 -10.25
N SER A 131 -5.27 9.66 -10.32
CA SER A 131 -4.88 8.85 -11.48
C SER A 131 -5.29 7.41 -11.26
N THR A 132 -5.70 6.74 -12.33
CA THR A 132 -6.00 5.30 -12.31
C THR A 132 -4.74 4.53 -12.61
N VAL A 133 -4.40 3.59 -11.75
CA VAL A 133 -3.27 2.66 -11.94
C VAL A 133 -3.78 1.46 -12.72
N GLY A 134 -3.29 1.30 -13.95
CA GLY A 134 -3.67 0.19 -14.82
C GLY A 134 -2.88 -1.08 -14.49
N LEU A 135 -3.55 -2.22 -14.55
CA LEU A 135 -2.90 -3.51 -14.30
C LEU A 135 -1.80 -3.82 -15.32
N SER A 136 -1.96 -3.34 -16.56
CA SER A 136 -0.97 -3.53 -17.63
C SER A 136 0.43 -3.03 -17.24
N SER A 137 0.52 -1.85 -16.61
CA SER A 137 1.79 -1.25 -16.20
C SER A 137 2.45 -1.99 -15.04
N LEU A 138 1.65 -2.62 -14.16
CA LEU A 138 2.15 -3.40 -13.03
C LEU A 138 2.69 -4.76 -13.47
N VAL A 139 1.96 -5.45 -14.36
CA VAL A 139 2.36 -6.78 -14.86
C VAL A 139 3.52 -6.70 -15.85
N ALA A 140 3.68 -5.58 -16.56
CA ALA A 140 4.82 -5.33 -17.44
C ALA A 140 6.11 -4.92 -16.73
N ASP A 141 6.04 -4.60 -15.43
CA ASP A 141 7.21 -4.19 -14.64
C ASP A 141 8.22 -5.34 -14.50
N PRO A 142 9.53 -5.11 -14.67
CA PRO A 142 10.56 -6.12 -14.45
C PRO A 142 10.49 -6.82 -13.09
N ALA A 143 10.11 -6.09 -12.03
CA ALA A 143 9.94 -6.66 -10.71
C ALA A 143 8.85 -7.75 -10.65
N PHE A 144 7.88 -7.72 -11.57
CA PHE A 144 6.87 -8.78 -11.72
C PHE A 144 7.32 -9.87 -12.68
N THR A 145 7.81 -9.50 -13.88
CA THR A 145 8.12 -10.45 -14.96
C THR A 145 9.35 -11.30 -14.68
N GLU A 146 10.33 -10.79 -13.94
CA GLU A 146 11.56 -11.49 -13.59
C GLU A 146 11.49 -12.21 -12.25
N SER A 147 10.37 -12.10 -11.55
CA SER A 147 10.18 -12.73 -10.26
C SER A 147 9.96 -14.26 -10.40
N HIS A 148 10.70 -15.03 -9.63
CA HIS A 148 10.54 -16.49 -9.53
C HIS A 148 9.58 -16.93 -8.41
N LYS A 149 8.94 -15.97 -7.73
CA LYS A 149 8.01 -16.28 -6.66
C LYS A 149 6.71 -16.89 -7.22
N PRO A 150 6.24 -18.02 -6.71
CA PRO A 150 4.97 -18.59 -7.13
C PRO A 150 3.81 -17.70 -6.66
N LEU A 151 2.74 -17.64 -7.45
CA LEU A 151 1.50 -16.93 -7.12
C LEU A 151 1.68 -15.43 -6.83
N LEU A 152 2.68 -14.78 -7.45
CA LEU A 152 2.90 -13.35 -7.31
C LEU A 152 1.69 -12.56 -7.83
N VAL A 153 1.17 -11.67 -6.99
CA VAL A 153 0.02 -10.81 -7.31
C VAL A 153 0.44 -9.35 -7.31
N ALA A 154 0.02 -8.62 -8.35
CA ALA A 154 0.19 -7.17 -8.42
C ALA A 154 -0.93 -6.48 -7.66
N LEU A 155 -0.61 -5.79 -6.55
CA LEU A 155 -1.58 -5.12 -5.69
C LEU A 155 -1.88 -3.68 -6.11
N GLY A 156 -0.92 -3.00 -6.75
CA GLY A 156 -1.06 -1.59 -7.13
C GLY A 156 0.21 -0.80 -6.92
N ARG A 157 0.06 0.51 -6.69
CA ARG A 157 1.17 1.40 -6.34
C ARG A 157 0.96 1.98 -4.94
N ASN A 158 2.04 2.04 -4.18
CA ASN A 158 2.02 2.70 -2.88
C ASN A 158 1.93 4.23 -3.05
N ILE A 159 1.88 4.95 -1.92
CA ILE A 159 1.80 6.42 -1.90
C ILE A 159 3.00 7.13 -2.55
N SER A 160 4.16 6.46 -2.68
CA SER A 160 5.32 6.98 -3.40
C SER A 160 5.31 6.65 -4.90
N GLY A 161 4.23 6.02 -5.40
CA GLY A 161 4.09 5.59 -6.79
C GLY A 161 4.83 4.30 -7.14
N LYS A 162 5.53 3.68 -6.18
CA LYS A 162 6.24 2.40 -6.41
C LYS A 162 5.24 1.25 -6.47
N ALA A 163 5.42 0.35 -7.44
CA ALA A 163 4.60 -0.85 -7.56
C ALA A 163 4.80 -1.79 -6.36
N THR A 164 3.71 -2.42 -5.92
CA THR A 164 3.68 -3.35 -4.77
C THR A 164 3.13 -4.69 -5.23
N TYR A 165 3.86 -5.75 -4.88
CA TYR A 165 3.59 -7.14 -5.23
C TYR A 165 3.65 -7.99 -3.96
N GLU A 166 2.80 -9.03 -3.88
CA GLU A 166 2.81 -10.02 -2.80
C GLU A 166 2.70 -11.43 -3.35
N SER A 167 3.21 -12.40 -2.58
CA SER A 167 3.23 -13.83 -2.97
C SER A 167 2.96 -14.73 -1.76
#